data_e90c6149c25023ce43ef30321ffb597b
#
_entry.id   e90c6149c25023ce43ef30321ffb597b
#
_cell.length_a   1.000
_cell.length_b   1.000
_cell.length_c   1.000
_cell.angle_alpha   90.00
_cell.angle_beta   90.00
_cell.angle_gamma   90.00
#
_symmetry.space_group_name_H-M   'P 1'
#
loop_
_entity.id
_entity.type
_entity.pdbx_description
1 polymer ?
#
loop_
_entity_poly.entity_id
_entity_poly.type
_entity_poly.pdbx_seq_one_letter_code
_entity_poly.pdbx_strand_id
1 'polypeptide(L)'
;MKTHIMESSMAHPSSTVSPSSQNSYGKVVIALILLAGIGAFIFFDLGHFLSLDTLKANRDSLLSYTESHFELGIAIFIGLYILQTAFSLPGGAILTLTGGFLFGSLVGTLVVNIGATIGATLAFLAARYLLRDWVENKFGDRLGPIQAGFAQNAFSYLMTLRLIPAFPFFLVNLVSGLTRVNLGTYALATSLGIIPGSFVYAFAGRQLGTINSLSEIASPPVLLAFTLLGLLALMPVAYRKWTNTRPASSEL
;
A
#
# COMPACT_ATOMS: atom_id res chain seq x y z
N MET A 1 38.95 29.87 65.77
CA MET A 1 39.68 29.36 64.65
C MET A 1 38.63 28.79 63.66
N LYS A 2 38.18 29.64 62.70
CA LYS A 2 37.11 29.27 61.70
C LYS A 2 37.82 29.04 60.39
N THR A 3 37.77 27.81 59.90
CA THR A 3 38.25 27.41 58.58
C THR A 3 37.12 27.59 57.58
N HIS A 4 37.30 28.54 56.63
CA HIS A 4 36.46 28.71 55.42
C HIS A 4 36.78 27.60 54.44
N ILE A 5 35.76 26.82 54.02
CA ILE A 5 35.83 25.92 52.91
C ILE A 5 35.19 26.67 51.75
N MET A 6 36.01 26.99 50.73
CA MET A 6 35.58 27.50 49.42
C MET A 6 34.98 26.37 48.63
N GLU A 7 33.67 26.46 48.35
CA GLU A 7 32.97 25.63 47.41
C GLU A 7 33.21 26.17 45.96
N SER A 8 34.02 25.44 45.20
CA SER A 8 34.28 25.70 43.82
C SER A 8 33.07 25.25 42.99
N SER A 9 32.24 26.20 42.56
CA SER A 9 31.15 25.98 41.60
C SER A 9 31.73 25.62 40.21
N MET A 10 31.75 24.34 39.90
CA MET A 10 32.03 23.88 38.50
C MET A 10 30.76 24.10 37.68
N ALA A 11 30.74 25.15 36.87
CA ALA A 11 29.77 25.36 35.81
C ALA A 11 29.99 24.31 34.73
N HIS A 12 29.04 23.38 34.54
CA HIS A 12 28.99 22.52 33.40
C HIS A 12 28.63 23.35 32.14
N PRO A 13 29.41 23.29 31.05
CA PRO A 13 29.01 23.90 29.80
C PRO A 13 27.85 23.09 29.22
N SER A 14 26.68 23.71 29.15
CA SER A 14 25.52 23.20 28.41
C SER A 14 25.88 23.19 26.91
N SER A 15 26.29 22.03 26.38
CA SER A 15 26.40 21.81 24.96
C SER A 15 25.00 21.84 24.35
N THR A 16 24.61 22.99 23.82
CA THR A 16 23.46 23.11 22.91
C THR A 16 23.81 22.39 21.63
N VAL A 17 23.40 21.11 21.52
CA VAL A 17 23.42 20.37 20.25
C VAL A 17 22.36 21.01 19.37
N SER A 18 22.81 21.86 18.44
CA SER A 18 21.95 22.40 17.38
C SER A 18 21.41 21.22 16.55
N PRO A 19 20.08 21.15 16.25
CA PRO A 19 19.54 20.10 15.41
C PRO A 19 20.16 20.19 14.03
N SER A 20 20.81 19.11 13.58
CA SER A 20 21.53 19.03 12.32
C SER A 20 20.60 19.37 11.14
N SER A 21 20.91 20.42 10.40
CA SER A 21 20.18 20.89 9.21
C SER A 21 20.21 19.89 8.03
N GLN A 22 21.02 18.84 8.13
CA GLN A 22 21.17 17.81 7.09
C GLN A 22 19.91 16.99 6.83
N ASN A 23 19.00 16.85 7.78
CA ASN A 23 17.77 16.05 7.61
C ASN A 23 16.66 16.79 6.84
N SER A 24 16.76 18.12 6.68
CA SER A 24 15.72 18.93 6.03
C SER A 24 15.75 18.80 4.51
N TYR A 25 16.92 18.79 3.89
CA TYR A 25 17.07 18.68 2.43
C TYR A 25 16.53 17.35 1.90
N GLY A 26 16.81 16.23 2.55
CA GLY A 26 16.29 14.93 2.17
C GLY A 26 14.75 14.87 2.20
N LYS A 27 14.13 15.45 3.21
CA LYS A 27 12.67 15.56 3.30
C LYS A 27 12.08 16.37 2.14
N VAL A 28 12.70 17.52 1.83
CA VAL A 28 12.26 18.38 0.72
C VAL A 28 12.38 17.66 -0.62
N VAL A 29 13.49 16.99 -0.87
CA VAL A 29 13.72 16.24 -2.13
C VAL A 29 12.67 15.13 -2.31
N ILE A 30 12.42 14.32 -1.29
CA ILE A 30 11.40 13.26 -1.36
C ILE A 30 10.00 13.86 -1.57
N ALA A 31 9.66 14.94 -0.87
CA ALA A 31 8.38 15.61 -1.05
C ALA A 31 8.22 16.16 -2.48
N LEU A 32 9.26 16.77 -3.04
CA LEU A 32 9.26 17.26 -4.42
C LEU A 32 9.12 16.12 -5.44
N ILE A 33 9.79 14.99 -5.25
CA ILE A 33 9.65 13.82 -6.11
C ILE A 33 8.21 13.28 -6.07
N LEU A 34 7.61 13.18 -4.89
CA LEU A 34 6.23 12.72 -4.74
C LEU A 34 5.25 13.69 -5.41
N LEU A 35 5.39 14.99 -5.18
CA LEU A 35 4.55 16.01 -5.80
C LEU A 35 4.72 16.03 -7.33
N ALA A 36 5.95 15.92 -7.83
CA ALA A 36 6.23 15.87 -9.26
C ALA A 36 5.62 14.61 -9.90
N GLY A 37 5.71 13.44 -9.25
CA GLY A 37 5.11 12.20 -9.74
C GLY A 37 3.58 12.26 -9.80
N ILE A 38 2.95 12.77 -8.75
CA ILE A 38 1.49 12.98 -8.72
C ILE A 38 1.08 14.04 -9.75
N GLY A 39 1.82 15.14 -9.83
CA GLY A 39 1.58 16.20 -10.82
C GLY A 39 1.69 15.69 -12.26
N ALA A 40 2.72 14.91 -12.57
CA ALA A 40 2.89 14.28 -13.88
C ALA A 40 1.73 13.32 -14.19
N PHE A 41 1.30 12.49 -13.22
CA PHE A 41 0.17 11.59 -13.40
C PHE A 41 -1.11 12.33 -13.79
N ILE A 42 -1.39 13.46 -13.13
CA ILE A 42 -2.58 14.28 -13.42
C ILE A 42 -2.41 15.05 -14.74
N PHE A 43 -1.24 15.67 -14.96
CA PHE A 43 -0.99 16.52 -16.13
C PHE A 43 -1.02 15.73 -17.45
N PHE A 44 -0.46 14.52 -17.46
CA PHE A 44 -0.46 13.64 -18.63
C PHE A 44 -1.69 12.73 -18.73
N ASP A 45 -2.69 12.91 -17.86
CA ASP A 45 -3.91 12.08 -17.80
C ASP A 45 -3.61 10.57 -17.83
N LEU A 46 -2.59 10.16 -17.09
CA LEU A 46 -2.14 8.77 -17.05
C LEU A 46 -3.22 7.82 -16.48
N GLY A 47 -4.22 8.38 -15.78
CA GLY A 47 -5.39 7.63 -15.32
C GLY A 47 -6.20 7.01 -16.47
N HIS A 48 -6.24 7.68 -17.63
CA HIS A 48 -6.92 7.15 -18.81
C HIS A 48 -6.30 5.82 -19.30
N PHE A 49 -4.98 5.70 -19.24
CA PHE A 49 -4.28 4.47 -19.60
C PHE A 49 -4.53 3.32 -18.61
N LEU A 50 -4.90 3.64 -17.36
CA LEU A 50 -5.28 2.69 -16.33
C LEU A 50 -6.80 2.47 -16.32
N SER A 51 -7.40 2.24 -17.49
CA SER A 51 -8.83 1.99 -17.64
C SER A 51 -9.08 0.64 -18.30
N LEU A 52 -10.24 0.02 -18.01
CA LEU A 52 -10.65 -1.23 -18.64
C LEU A 52 -10.90 -1.06 -20.14
N ASP A 53 -11.34 0.12 -20.56
CA ASP A 53 -11.59 0.40 -21.98
C ASP A 53 -10.28 0.45 -22.77
N THR A 54 -9.24 1.08 -22.24
CA THR A 54 -7.90 1.09 -22.85
C THR A 54 -7.30 -0.31 -22.90
N LEU A 55 -7.46 -1.10 -21.83
CA LEU A 55 -7.01 -2.50 -21.79
C LEU A 55 -7.69 -3.33 -22.89
N LYS A 56 -9.01 -3.19 -23.04
CA LYS A 56 -9.78 -3.91 -24.07
C LYS A 56 -9.40 -3.46 -25.49
N ALA A 57 -9.27 -2.14 -25.71
CA ALA A 57 -8.92 -1.59 -27.02
C ALA A 57 -7.54 -2.02 -27.51
N ASN A 58 -6.59 -2.25 -26.61
CA ASN A 58 -5.22 -2.65 -26.95
C ASN A 58 -4.91 -4.14 -26.67
N ARG A 59 -5.96 -4.95 -26.45
CA ARG A 59 -5.86 -6.35 -26.02
C ARG A 59 -4.85 -7.17 -26.82
N ASP A 60 -5.04 -7.26 -28.10
CA ASP A 60 -4.26 -8.14 -28.97
C ASP A 60 -2.81 -7.68 -29.11
N SER A 61 -2.57 -6.36 -29.15
CA SER A 61 -1.23 -5.78 -29.15
C SER A 61 -0.48 -6.05 -27.84
N LEU A 62 -1.16 -5.91 -26.70
CA LEU A 62 -0.57 -6.16 -25.38
C LEU A 62 -0.22 -7.64 -25.19
N LEU A 63 -1.11 -8.55 -25.59
CA LEU A 63 -0.88 -9.99 -25.52
C LEU A 63 0.28 -10.42 -26.43
N SER A 64 0.27 -10.00 -27.70
CA SER A 64 1.33 -10.31 -28.66
C SER A 64 2.70 -9.78 -28.20
N TYR A 65 2.74 -8.55 -27.67
CA TYR A 65 3.97 -7.99 -27.13
C TYR A 65 4.47 -8.79 -25.91
N THR A 66 3.57 -9.14 -25.00
CA THR A 66 3.91 -9.89 -23.78
C THR A 66 4.37 -11.30 -24.11
N GLU A 67 3.76 -11.99 -25.12
CA GLU A 67 4.20 -13.30 -25.58
C GLU A 67 5.60 -13.25 -26.20
N SER A 68 5.90 -12.20 -26.96
CA SER A 68 7.20 -12.04 -27.62
C SER A 68 8.32 -11.59 -26.67
N HIS A 69 7.98 -10.84 -25.62
CA HIS A 69 8.93 -10.20 -24.70
C HIS A 69 8.52 -10.41 -23.23
N PHE A 70 8.27 -11.66 -22.86
CA PHE A 70 7.66 -12.01 -21.56
C PHE A 70 8.42 -11.44 -20.36
N GLU A 71 9.73 -11.62 -20.29
CA GLU A 71 10.56 -11.14 -19.17
C GLU A 71 10.58 -9.61 -19.09
N LEU A 72 10.71 -8.95 -20.25
CA LEU A 72 10.68 -7.48 -20.30
C LEU A 72 9.30 -6.95 -19.92
N GLY A 73 8.24 -7.60 -20.36
CA GLY A 73 6.85 -7.28 -19.98
C GLY A 73 6.65 -7.35 -18.45
N ILE A 74 7.16 -8.40 -17.81
CA ILE A 74 7.15 -8.54 -16.35
C ILE A 74 7.93 -7.39 -15.68
N ALA A 75 9.13 -7.09 -16.15
CA ALA A 75 9.97 -6.05 -15.55
C ALA A 75 9.31 -4.66 -15.64
N ILE A 76 8.79 -4.30 -16.82
CA ILE A 76 8.04 -3.06 -17.03
C ILE A 76 6.82 -3.00 -16.13
N PHE A 77 6.05 -4.07 -16.06
CA PHE A 77 4.83 -4.14 -15.26
C PHE A 77 5.12 -3.98 -13.76
N ILE A 78 6.15 -4.66 -13.24
CA ILE A 78 6.60 -4.48 -11.84
C ILE A 78 6.98 -3.02 -11.61
N GLY A 79 7.75 -2.41 -12.51
CA GLY A 79 8.14 -1.01 -12.39
C GLY A 79 6.94 -0.05 -12.34
N LEU A 80 5.97 -0.23 -13.23
CA LEU A 80 4.72 0.53 -13.24
C LEU A 80 3.93 0.35 -11.94
N TYR A 81 3.84 -0.89 -11.45
CA TYR A 81 3.13 -1.19 -10.21
C TYR A 81 3.81 -0.56 -8.99
N ILE A 82 5.15 -0.61 -8.94
CA ILE A 82 5.94 0.05 -7.89
C ILE A 82 5.65 1.56 -7.89
N LEU A 83 5.73 2.21 -9.05
CA LEU A 83 5.48 3.65 -9.18
C LEU A 83 4.04 3.99 -8.76
N GLN A 84 3.04 3.30 -9.30
CA GLN A 84 1.63 3.51 -8.96
C GLN A 84 1.42 3.43 -7.44
N THR A 85 1.97 2.42 -6.80
CA THR A 85 1.77 2.18 -5.36
C THR A 85 2.60 3.13 -4.49
N ALA A 86 3.86 3.40 -4.85
CA ALA A 86 4.74 4.31 -4.11
C ALA A 86 4.20 5.75 -4.08
N PHE A 87 3.63 6.21 -5.19
CA PHE A 87 2.96 7.51 -5.29
C PHE A 87 1.51 7.49 -4.79
N SER A 88 1.02 6.31 -4.34
CA SER A 88 -0.37 6.15 -3.86
C SER A 88 -1.43 6.56 -4.90
N LEU A 89 -1.15 6.33 -6.17
CA LEU A 89 -2.03 6.67 -7.29
C LEU A 89 -3.23 5.72 -7.35
N PRO A 90 -4.38 6.16 -7.85
CA PRO A 90 -5.53 5.28 -8.09
C PRO A 90 -5.25 4.27 -9.21
N GLY A 91 -6.08 3.23 -9.32
CA GLY A 91 -5.97 2.24 -10.42
C GLY A 91 -5.32 0.92 -10.05
N GLY A 92 -4.93 0.69 -8.79
CA GLY A 92 -4.30 -0.57 -8.37
C GLY A 92 -5.12 -1.83 -8.67
N ALA A 93 -6.45 -1.76 -8.57
CA ALA A 93 -7.33 -2.87 -8.93
C ALA A 93 -7.26 -3.17 -10.44
N ILE A 94 -7.25 -2.13 -11.28
CA ILE A 94 -7.15 -2.27 -12.73
C ILE A 94 -5.78 -2.84 -13.12
N LEU A 95 -4.70 -2.35 -12.51
CA LEU A 95 -3.37 -2.94 -12.72
C LEU A 95 -3.33 -4.41 -12.30
N THR A 96 -3.98 -4.78 -11.20
CA THR A 96 -4.03 -6.18 -10.77
C THR A 96 -4.79 -7.05 -11.77
N LEU A 97 -5.94 -6.57 -12.28
CA LEU A 97 -6.67 -7.21 -13.38
C LEU A 97 -5.77 -7.35 -14.63
N THR A 98 -5.07 -6.28 -15.01
CA THR A 98 -4.14 -6.27 -16.15
C THR A 98 -3.01 -7.27 -15.96
N GLY A 99 -2.44 -7.41 -14.78
CA GLY A 99 -1.43 -8.42 -14.47
C GLY A 99 -1.95 -9.83 -14.66
N GLY A 100 -3.19 -10.11 -14.24
CA GLY A 100 -3.84 -11.39 -14.47
C GLY A 100 -4.16 -11.64 -15.94
N PHE A 101 -4.57 -10.61 -16.66
CA PHE A 101 -4.85 -10.64 -18.09
C PHE A 101 -3.61 -10.96 -18.92
N LEU A 102 -2.47 -10.31 -18.64
CA LEU A 102 -1.23 -10.45 -19.41
C LEU A 102 -0.43 -11.72 -19.04
N PHE A 103 -0.33 -12.03 -17.76
CA PHE A 103 0.56 -13.06 -17.23
C PHE A 103 -0.17 -14.29 -16.67
N GLY A 104 -1.50 -14.28 -16.72
CA GLY A 104 -2.32 -15.32 -16.09
C GLY A 104 -2.43 -15.17 -14.58
N SER A 105 -3.25 -16.02 -13.95
CA SER A 105 -3.63 -15.85 -12.55
C SER A 105 -2.48 -15.99 -11.58
N LEU A 106 -1.64 -17.02 -11.73
CA LEU A 106 -0.55 -17.32 -10.79
C LEU A 106 0.63 -16.35 -10.95
N VAL A 107 1.16 -16.25 -12.18
CA VAL A 107 2.29 -15.36 -12.47
C VAL A 107 1.86 -13.91 -12.25
N GLY A 108 0.67 -13.50 -12.69
CA GLY A 108 0.11 -12.17 -12.46
C GLY A 108 0.03 -11.85 -10.96
N THR A 109 -0.42 -12.78 -10.13
CA THR A 109 -0.44 -12.59 -8.66
C THR A 109 0.95 -12.37 -8.09
N LEU A 110 1.95 -13.14 -8.52
CA LEU A 110 3.33 -13.00 -8.04
C LEU A 110 3.95 -11.66 -8.46
N VAL A 111 3.77 -11.29 -9.72
CA VAL A 111 4.28 -10.04 -10.28
C VAL A 111 3.65 -8.82 -9.58
N VAL A 112 2.33 -8.86 -9.40
CA VAL A 112 1.58 -7.86 -8.62
C VAL A 112 2.07 -7.81 -7.17
N ASN A 113 2.25 -8.96 -6.53
CA ASN A 113 2.72 -9.03 -5.14
C ASN A 113 4.08 -8.37 -4.97
N ILE A 114 5.02 -8.64 -5.87
CA ILE A 114 6.36 -8.02 -5.84
C ILE A 114 6.23 -6.50 -6.00
N GLY A 115 5.54 -6.04 -7.05
CA GLY A 115 5.38 -4.62 -7.34
C GLY A 115 4.66 -3.86 -6.22
N ALA A 116 3.52 -4.42 -5.75
CA ALA A 116 2.73 -3.82 -4.68
C ALA A 116 3.50 -3.76 -3.35
N THR A 117 4.23 -4.81 -3.00
CA THR A 117 4.98 -4.86 -1.73
C THR A 117 6.13 -3.86 -1.74
N ILE A 118 6.91 -3.79 -2.82
CA ILE A 118 8.00 -2.81 -2.95
C ILE A 118 7.43 -1.40 -2.94
N GLY A 119 6.42 -1.11 -3.76
CA GLY A 119 5.80 0.20 -3.83
C GLY A 119 5.16 0.64 -2.50
N ALA A 120 4.44 -0.28 -1.82
CA ALA A 120 3.89 -0.01 -0.49
C ALA A 120 4.98 0.26 0.56
N THR A 121 6.11 -0.45 0.46
CA THR A 121 7.27 -0.23 1.34
C THR A 121 7.89 1.14 1.11
N LEU A 122 7.99 1.60 -0.12
CA LEU A 122 8.44 2.96 -0.44
C LEU A 122 7.48 4.03 0.08
N ALA A 123 6.17 3.85 -0.09
CA ALA A 123 5.15 4.75 0.46
C ALA A 123 5.19 4.81 2.00
N PHE A 124 5.34 3.66 2.65
CA PHE A 124 5.52 3.55 4.09
C PHE A 124 6.78 4.29 4.58
N LEU A 125 7.92 4.13 3.90
CA LEU A 125 9.16 4.82 4.23
C LEU A 125 9.04 6.33 3.99
N ALA A 126 8.41 6.76 2.90
CA ALA A 126 8.16 8.16 2.62
C ALA A 126 7.29 8.80 3.72
N ALA A 127 6.20 8.15 4.13
CA ALA A 127 5.36 8.61 5.23
C ALA A 127 6.15 8.69 6.55
N ARG A 128 6.95 7.67 6.86
CA ARG A 128 7.79 7.62 8.06
C ARG A 128 8.80 8.75 8.10
N TYR A 129 9.47 8.99 6.98
CA TYR A 129 10.53 9.99 6.91
C TYR A 129 9.99 11.43 6.86
N LEU A 130 8.90 11.65 6.10
CA LEU A 130 8.36 12.99 5.89
C LEU A 130 7.41 13.45 6.99
N LEU A 131 6.49 12.57 7.43
CA LEU A 131 5.30 12.99 8.16
C LEU A 131 5.32 12.61 9.63
N ARG A 132 6.11 11.59 10.03
CA ARG A 132 6.04 11.03 11.38
C ARG A 132 6.21 12.07 12.47
N ASP A 133 7.29 12.86 12.44
CA ASP A 133 7.60 13.83 13.49
C ASP A 133 6.51 14.90 13.59
N TRP A 134 6.01 15.37 12.44
CA TRP A 134 4.94 16.36 12.39
C TRP A 134 3.62 15.81 12.93
N VAL A 135 3.25 14.57 12.56
CA VAL A 135 2.02 13.94 13.01
C VAL A 135 2.10 13.57 14.50
N GLU A 136 3.25 13.08 14.97
CA GLU A 136 3.47 12.73 16.37
C GLU A 136 3.37 13.98 17.26
N ASN A 137 3.93 15.12 16.81
CA ASN A 137 3.83 16.40 17.54
C ASN A 137 2.42 17.00 17.55
N LYS A 138 1.66 16.84 16.44
CA LYS A 138 0.34 17.49 16.28
C LYS A 138 -0.83 16.62 16.73
N PHE A 139 -0.72 15.31 16.62
CA PHE A 139 -1.80 14.34 16.82
C PHE A 139 -1.41 13.14 17.69
N GLY A 140 -0.33 13.23 18.45
CA GLY A 140 0.22 12.10 19.22
C GLY A 140 -0.82 11.35 20.05
N ASP A 141 -1.69 12.08 20.76
CA ASP A 141 -2.76 11.50 21.58
C ASP A 141 -3.78 10.69 20.77
N ARG A 142 -4.06 11.12 19.53
CA ARG A 142 -5.01 10.44 18.62
C ARG A 142 -4.42 9.20 17.96
N LEU A 143 -3.10 9.08 17.93
CA LEU A 143 -2.41 7.90 17.42
C LEU A 143 -2.34 6.76 18.46
N GLY A 144 -2.63 7.04 19.73
CA GLY A 144 -2.56 6.08 20.82
C GLY A 144 -3.24 4.74 20.55
N PRO A 145 -4.53 4.69 20.14
CA PRO A 145 -5.23 3.45 19.85
C PRO A 145 -4.60 2.66 18.69
N ILE A 146 -4.13 3.36 17.66
CA ILE A 146 -3.47 2.75 16.50
C ILE A 146 -2.11 2.18 16.92
N GLN A 147 -1.32 2.95 17.66
CA GLN A 147 -0.03 2.51 18.17
C GLN A 147 -0.18 1.32 19.12
N ALA A 148 -1.21 1.29 19.97
CA ALA A 148 -1.50 0.18 20.87
C ALA A 148 -1.80 -1.11 20.09
N GLY A 149 -2.61 -1.05 19.01
CA GLY A 149 -2.88 -2.20 18.14
C GLY A 149 -1.60 -2.77 17.50
N PHE A 150 -0.72 -1.88 17.03
CA PHE A 150 0.57 -2.29 16.47
C PHE A 150 1.58 -2.79 17.52
N ALA A 151 1.52 -2.26 18.75
CA ALA A 151 2.45 -2.63 19.82
C ALA A 151 2.23 -4.08 20.31
N GLN A 152 0.98 -4.57 20.34
CA GLN A 152 0.66 -5.92 20.78
C GLN A 152 1.14 -6.99 19.80
N ASN A 153 0.77 -6.88 18.53
CA ASN A 153 1.19 -7.80 17.46
C ASN A 153 1.07 -7.12 16.10
N ALA A 154 2.10 -6.39 15.70
CA ALA A 154 2.13 -5.64 14.44
C ALA A 154 1.86 -6.53 13.21
N PHE A 155 2.39 -7.75 13.18
CA PHE A 155 2.21 -8.66 12.06
C PHE A 155 0.74 -9.06 11.90
N SER A 156 0.12 -9.58 12.95
CA SER A 156 -1.29 -10.01 12.89
C SER A 156 -2.24 -8.84 12.62
N TYR A 157 -1.95 -7.67 13.19
CA TYR A 157 -2.75 -6.48 12.96
C TYR A 157 -2.69 -6.02 11.49
N LEU A 158 -1.48 -5.98 10.91
CA LEU A 158 -1.29 -5.67 9.48
C LEU A 158 -1.93 -6.72 8.57
N MET A 159 -1.77 -8.01 8.88
CA MET A 159 -2.42 -9.09 8.14
C MET A 159 -3.94 -8.88 8.10
N THR A 160 -4.55 -8.57 9.24
CA THR A 160 -5.99 -8.30 9.33
C THR A 160 -6.38 -7.10 8.44
N LEU A 161 -5.63 -6.00 8.50
CA LEU A 161 -5.87 -4.81 7.67
C LEU A 161 -5.71 -5.09 6.16
N ARG A 162 -4.85 -6.03 5.77
CA ARG A 162 -4.62 -6.43 4.37
C ARG A 162 -5.64 -7.43 3.86
N LEU A 163 -6.05 -8.36 4.70
CA LEU A 163 -7.05 -9.38 4.35
C LEU A 163 -8.47 -8.81 4.28
N ILE A 164 -8.77 -7.80 5.11
CA ILE A 164 -10.08 -7.15 5.12
C ILE A 164 -10.01 -5.90 4.21
N PRO A 165 -10.65 -5.89 3.03
CA PRO A 165 -10.59 -4.78 2.09
C PRO A 165 -11.49 -3.60 2.53
N ALA A 166 -11.59 -3.35 3.84
CA ALA A 166 -12.36 -2.24 4.41
C ALA A 166 -11.59 -0.92 4.40
N PHE A 167 -10.25 -0.99 4.30
CA PHE A 167 -9.38 0.16 4.36
C PHE A 167 -8.69 0.37 3.01
N PRO A 168 -8.64 1.61 2.50
CA PRO A 168 -7.88 1.93 1.30
C PRO A 168 -6.40 1.52 1.46
N PHE A 169 -5.86 0.85 0.45
CA PHE A 169 -4.50 0.30 0.49
C PHE A 169 -3.44 1.35 0.82
N PHE A 170 -3.53 2.54 0.19
CA PHE A 170 -2.62 3.66 0.43
C PHE A 170 -2.69 4.17 1.87
N LEU A 171 -3.89 4.19 2.49
CA LEU A 171 -4.06 4.64 3.86
C LEU A 171 -3.34 3.73 4.84
N VAL A 172 -3.41 2.41 4.65
CA VAL A 172 -2.67 1.45 5.47
C VAL A 172 -1.17 1.67 5.34
N ASN A 173 -0.65 1.98 4.13
CA ASN A 173 0.77 2.27 3.92
C ASN A 173 1.20 3.52 4.72
N LEU A 174 0.45 4.61 4.57
CA LEU A 174 0.75 5.88 5.23
C LEU A 174 0.68 5.75 6.75
N VAL A 175 -0.45 5.24 7.27
CA VAL A 175 -0.68 5.09 8.72
C VAL A 175 0.37 4.19 9.35
N SER A 176 0.71 3.06 8.72
CA SER A 176 1.75 2.17 9.22
C SER A 176 3.12 2.87 9.28
N GLY A 177 3.43 3.74 8.31
CA GLY A 177 4.64 4.55 8.30
C GLY A 177 4.76 5.50 9.50
N LEU A 178 3.63 5.98 10.02
CA LEU A 178 3.57 6.86 11.19
C LEU A 178 3.74 6.10 12.53
N THR A 179 3.63 4.77 12.51
CA THR A 179 3.77 3.92 13.69
C THR A 179 5.22 3.44 13.86
N ARG A 180 5.49 2.73 14.98
CA ARG A 180 6.82 2.14 15.28
C ARG A 180 7.01 0.75 14.69
N VAL A 181 6.19 0.35 13.73
CA VAL A 181 6.29 -0.97 13.08
C VAL A 181 7.64 -1.15 12.38
N ASN A 182 8.25 -2.32 12.55
CA ASN A 182 9.47 -2.67 11.85
C ASN A 182 9.22 -2.84 10.35
N LEU A 183 10.18 -2.41 9.51
CA LEU A 183 10.09 -2.48 8.06
C LEU A 183 9.89 -3.91 7.55
N GLY A 184 10.64 -4.88 8.09
CA GLY A 184 10.52 -6.30 7.71
C GLY A 184 9.15 -6.87 8.05
N THR A 185 8.63 -6.57 9.24
CA THR A 185 7.27 -6.96 9.65
C THR A 185 6.22 -6.36 8.72
N TYR A 186 6.37 -5.07 8.36
CA TYR A 186 5.46 -4.41 7.43
C TYR A 186 5.48 -5.05 6.04
N ALA A 187 6.67 -5.23 5.46
CA ALA A 187 6.83 -5.80 4.13
C ALA A 187 6.31 -7.25 4.06
N LEU A 188 6.66 -8.10 5.06
CA LEU A 188 6.22 -9.49 5.11
C LEU A 188 4.69 -9.60 5.29
N ALA A 189 4.11 -8.87 6.24
CA ALA A 189 2.67 -8.88 6.45
C ALA A 189 1.90 -8.31 5.24
N THR A 190 2.46 -7.31 4.55
CA THR A 190 1.88 -6.77 3.32
C THR A 190 1.94 -7.81 2.21
N SER A 191 3.12 -8.40 1.95
CA SER A 191 3.27 -9.41 0.90
C SER A 191 2.32 -10.59 1.09
N LEU A 192 2.28 -11.18 2.28
CA LEU A 192 1.40 -12.33 2.56
C LEU A 192 -0.09 -11.93 2.58
N GLY A 193 -0.41 -10.77 3.15
CA GLY A 193 -1.79 -10.32 3.34
C GLY A 193 -2.51 -9.92 2.07
N ILE A 194 -1.78 -9.47 1.02
CA ILE A 194 -2.41 -9.08 -0.25
C ILE A 194 -2.62 -10.26 -1.21
N ILE A 195 -1.96 -11.41 -1.01
CA ILE A 195 -2.03 -12.55 -1.93
C ILE A 195 -3.47 -12.98 -2.24
N PRO A 196 -4.35 -13.23 -1.25
CA PRO A 196 -5.70 -13.71 -1.55
C PRO A 196 -6.50 -12.72 -2.40
N GLY A 197 -6.46 -11.42 -2.05
CA GLY A 197 -7.13 -10.38 -2.83
C GLY A 197 -6.54 -10.23 -4.22
N SER A 198 -5.21 -10.17 -4.34
CA SER A 198 -4.52 -10.06 -5.63
C SER A 198 -4.81 -11.27 -6.53
N PHE A 199 -4.88 -12.47 -5.97
CA PHE A 199 -5.24 -13.68 -6.73
C PHE A 199 -6.66 -13.58 -7.31
N VAL A 200 -7.64 -13.13 -6.54
CA VAL A 200 -9.02 -12.96 -7.02
C VAL A 200 -9.08 -11.98 -8.19
N TYR A 201 -8.41 -10.83 -8.07
CA TYR A 201 -8.36 -9.85 -9.16
C TYR A 201 -7.56 -10.37 -10.38
N ALA A 202 -6.41 -11.02 -10.17
CA ALA A 202 -5.63 -11.59 -11.27
C ALA A 202 -6.38 -12.73 -11.95
N PHE A 203 -7.10 -13.57 -11.20
CA PHE A 203 -7.96 -14.60 -11.79
C PHE A 203 -9.08 -13.99 -12.63
N ALA A 204 -9.75 -12.96 -12.14
CA ALA A 204 -10.76 -12.24 -12.92
C ALA A 204 -10.16 -11.58 -14.17
N GLY A 205 -8.97 -10.97 -14.06
CA GLY A 205 -8.25 -10.40 -15.20
C GLY A 205 -7.94 -11.42 -16.28
N ARG A 206 -7.48 -12.61 -15.90
CA ARG A 206 -7.28 -13.73 -16.83
C ARG A 206 -8.57 -14.10 -17.55
N GLN A 207 -9.70 -14.20 -16.82
CA GLN A 207 -10.98 -14.54 -17.46
C GLN A 207 -11.44 -13.46 -18.45
N LEU A 208 -11.20 -12.17 -18.14
CA LEU A 208 -11.47 -11.09 -19.11
C LEU A 208 -10.68 -11.25 -20.42
N GLY A 209 -9.46 -11.79 -20.35
CA GLY A 209 -8.63 -12.10 -21.51
C GLY A 209 -9.15 -13.24 -22.37
N THR A 210 -9.95 -14.16 -21.82
CA THR A 210 -10.49 -15.31 -22.53
C THR A 210 -11.86 -15.06 -23.17
N ILE A 211 -12.54 -13.96 -22.85
CA ILE A 211 -13.87 -13.65 -23.37
C ILE A 211 -13.75 -13.08 -24.79
N ASN A 212 -14.15 -13.87 -25.80
CA ASN A 212 -14.21 -13.44 -27.19
C ASN A 212 -15.66 -13.22 -27.66
N SER A 213 -16.64 -13.76 -26.94
CA SER A 213 -18.06 -13.66 -27.29
C SER A 213 -18.95 -13.50 -26.05
N LEU A 214 -20.15 -12.94 -26.24
CA LEU A 214 -21.13 -12.77 -25.16
C LEU A 214 -21.53 -14.10 -24.49
N SER A 215 -21.51 -15.21 -25.24
CA SER A 215 -21.82 -16.55 -24.72
C SER A 215 -20.78 -17.04 -23.69
N GLU A 216 -19.52 -16.59 -23.81
CA GLU A 216 -18.44 -16.99 -22.91
C GLU A 216 -18.51 -16.27 -21.54
N ILE A 217 -19.28 -15.18 -21.44
CA ILE A 217 -19.54 -14.50 -20.17
C ILE A 217 -20.25 -15.43 -19.18
N ALA A 218 -21.08 -16.34 -19.65
CA ALA A 218 -21.79 -17.33 -18.82
C ALA A 218 -20.95 -18.59 -18.55
N SER A 219 -19.68 -18.62 -18.94
CA SER A 219 -18.81 -19.76 -18.64
C SER A 219 -18.53 -19.91 -17.14
N PRO A 220 -18.41 -21.14 -16.61
CA PRO A 220 -18.21 -21.35 -15.17
C PRO A 220 -16.99 -20.61 -14.58
N PRO A 221 -15.82 -20.53 -15.26
CA PRO A 221 -14.68 -19.78 -14.74
C PRO A 221 -14.94 -18.28 -14.65
N VAL A 222 -15.66 -17.69 -15.62
CA VAL A 222 -16.01 -16.26 -15.62
C VAL A 222 -17.02 -15.96 -14.50
N LEU A 223 -18.06 -16.79 -14.37
CA LEU A 223 -19.03 -16.66 -13.27
C LEU A 223 -18.38 -16.79 -11.89
N LEU A 224 -17.44 -17.74 -11.74
CA LEU A 224 -16.66 -17.88 -10.51
C LEU A 224 -15.84 -16.62 -10.21
N ALA A 225 -15.16 -16.06 -11.22
CA ALA A 225 -14.37 -14.85 -11.06
C ALA A 225 -15.24 -13.66 -10.60
N PHE A 226 -16.38 -13.43 -11.23
CA PHE A 226 -17.32 -12.38 -10.81
C PHE A 226 -17.91 -12.63 -9.42
N THR A 227 -18.22 -13.89 -9.07
CA THR A 227 -18.68 -14.26 -7.73
C THR A 227 -17.62 -13.93 -6.68
N LEU A 228 -16.37 -14.31 -6.90
CA LEU A 228 -15.26 -14.01 -5.99
C LEU A 228 -15.03 -12.50 -5.82
N LEU A 229 -15.07 -11.74 -6.91
CA LEU A 229 -14.99 -10.28 -6.86
C LEU A 229 -16.17 -9.67 -6.09
N GLY A 230 -17.38 -10.16 -6.32
CA GLY A 230 -18.58 -9.73 -5.61
C GLY A 230 -18.49 -10.02 -4.10
N LEU A 231 -18.05 -11.21 -3.73
CA LEU A 231 -17.81 -11.58 -2.31
C LEU A 231 -16.74 -10.68 -1.67
N LEU A 232 -15.65 -10.42 -2.37
CA LEU A 232 -14.60 -9.53 -1.93
C LEU A 232 -15.11 -8.10 -1.72
N ALA A 233 -15.93 -7.60 -2.66
CA ALA A 233 -16.55 -6.27 -2.58
C ALA A 233 -17.56 -6.15 -1.43
N LEU A 234 -18.26 -7.24 -1.08
CA LEU A 234 -19.24 -7.27 0.01
C LEU A 234 -18.59 -7.43 1.40
N MET A 235 -17.33 -7.87 1.46
CA MET A 235 -16.63 -8.12 2.72
C MET A 235 -16.59 -6.89 3.66
N PRO A 236 -16.30 -5.65 3.19
CA PRO A 236 -16.35 -4.46 4.04
C PRO A 236 -17.74 -4.19 4.63
N VAL A 237 -18.80 -4.43 3.84
CA VAL A 237 -20.18 -4.23 4.28
C VAL A 237 -20.55 -5.24 5.37
N ALA A 238 -20.21 -6.51 5.16
CA ALA A 238 -20.43 -7.58 6.13
C ALA A 238 -19.66 -7.32 7.44
N TYR A 239 -18.40 -6.87 7.34
CA TYR A 239 -17.57 -6.52 8.48
C TYR A 239 -18.20 -5.38 9.31
N ARG A 240 -18.61 -4.28 8.66
CA ARG A 240 -19.29 -3.16 9.34
C ARG A 240 -20.58 -3.59 10.03
N LYS A 241 -21.40 -4.40 9.37
CA LYS A 241 -22.63 -4.91 9.97
C LYS A 241 -22.37 -5.76 11.21
N TRP A 242 -21.38 -6.64 11.14
CA TRP A 242 -21.00 -7.52 12.24
C TRP A 242 -20.42 -6.76 13.45
N THR A 243 -19.59 -5.73 13.23
CA THR A 243 -19.04 -4.90 14.32
C THR A 243 -20.10 -4.04 14.98
N ASN A 244 -21.07 -3.51 14.21
CA ASN A 244 -22.16 -2.71 14.75
C ASN A 244 -23.22 -3.53 15.50
N THR A 245 -23.28 -4.85 15.29
CA THR A 245 -24.26 -5.75 15.98
C THR A 245 -23.74 -6.31 17.30
N ARG A 246 -22.45 -6.07 17.63
CA ARG A 246 -21.93 -6.44 18.96
C ARG A 246 -22.40 -5.38 19.96
N PRO A 247 -23.28 -5.72 20.94
CA PRO A 247 -23.60 -4.78 22.01
C PRO A 247 -22.30 -4.44 22.73
N ALA A 248 -22.13 -3.16 23.06
CA ALA A 248 -21.08 -2.75 23.98
C ALA A 248 -21.22 -3.64 25.22
N SER A 249 -20.20 -4.47 25.48
CA SER A 249 -20.14 -5.25 26.70
C SER A 249 -20.25 -4.25 27.84
N SER A 250 -21.41 -4.29 28.52
CA SER A 250 -21.67 -3.55 29.74
C SER A 250 -20.47 -3.75 30.67
N GLU A 251 -19.76 -2.67 30.88
CA GLU A 251 -18.84 -2.57 32.02
C GLU A 251 -19.66 -2.84 33.28
N LEU A 252 -19.38 -3.94 33.93
CA LEU A 252 -19.70 -4.22 35.34
C LEU A 252 -18.39 -4.18 36.13
#